data_da6b580d3cb8b00c786a5a603be61f3a
#
_entry.id   da6b580d3cb8b00c786a5a603be61f3a
#
_cell.length_a   1.000
_cell.length_b   1.000
_cell.length_c   1.000
_cell.angle_alpha   90.00
_cell.angle_beta   90.00
_cell.angle_gamma   90.00
#
_symmetry.space_group_name_H-M   'P 1'
#
loop_
_entity.id
_entity.type
_entity.pdbx_description
1 polymer ?
#
loop_
_entity_poly.entity_id
_entity_poly.type
_entity_poly.pdbx_seq_one_letter_code
_entity_poly.pdbx_strand_id
1 'polypeptide(L)'
;MSQLELQDLRRIAVAVARLRGEAVREVTVRSDLRQIRVELQSGVILVVSAERDAQGRPRLEVDVVELPQDTTARQQIEVRFD
;
A
#
# COMPACT_ATOMS: atom_id res chain seq x y z
N MET A 1 -19.69 14.26 4.76
CA MET A 1 -18.88 13.43 3.85
C MET A 1 -19.65 13.22 2.56
N SER A 2 -18.98 13.41 1.45
CA SER A 2 -19.62 13.23 0.15
C SER A 2 -19.76 11.73 -0.15
N GLN A 3 -20.60 11.43 -1.12
CA GLN A 3 -20.80 10.05 -1.54
C GLN A 3 -19.52 9.43 -2.09
N LEU A 4 -18.73 10.22 -2.82
CA LEU A 4 -17.46 9.76 -3.34
C LEU A 4 -16.48 9.41 -2.24
N GLU A 5 -16.42 10.27 -1.22
CA GLU A 5 -15.54 10.01 -0.08
C GLU A 5 -15.97 8.75 0.66
N LEU A 6 -17.26 8.53 0.78
CA LEU A 6 -17.77 7.34 1.44
C LEU A 6 -17.43 6.09 0.65
N GLN A 7 -17.54 6.13 -0.67
CA GLN A 7 -17.19 5.00 -1.51
C GLN A 7 -15.70 4.69 -1.42
N ASP A 8 -14.88 5.72 -1.40
CA ASP A 8 -13.44 5.57 -1.25
C ASP A 8 -13.11 4.91 0.09
N LEU A 9 -13.74 5.39 1.15
CA LEU A 9 -13.52 4.83 2.47
C LEU A 9 -13.90 3.35 2.52
N ARG A 10 -15.01 2.99 1.89
CA ARG A 10 -15.43 1.60 1.84
C ARG A 10 -14.45 0.73 1.08
N ARG A 11 -13.97 1.22 -0.04
CA ARG A 11 -13.00 0.49 -0.85
C ARG A 11 -11.75 0.23 -0.06
N ILE A 12 -11.25 1.25 0.63
CA ILE A 12 -10.04 1.13 1.42
C ILE A 12 -10.28 0.19 2.60
N ALA A 13 -11.42 0.31 3.26
CA ALA A 13 -11.73 -0.55 4.41
C ALA A 13 -11.76 -2.02 4.00
N VAL A 14 -12.33 -2.33 2.85
CA VAL A 14 -12.37 -3.71 2.36
C VAL A 14 -10.96 -4.20 2.05
N ALA A 15 -10.16 -3.37 1.39
CA ALA A 15 -8.80 -3.75 1.06
C ALA A 15 -7.96 -3.99 2.30
N VAL A 16 -8.08 -3.10 3.29
CA VAL A 16 -7.30 -3.21 4.52
C VAL A 16 -7.77 -4.40 5.35
N ALA A 17 -9.07 -4.72 5.32
CA ALA A 17 -9.58 -5.87 6.07
C ALA A 17 -8.94 -7.17 5.61
N ARG A 18 -8.51 -7.26 4.36
CA ARG A 18 -7.83 -8.45 3.85
C ARG A 18 -6.49 -8.69 4.52
N LEU A 19 -5.94 -7.67 5.17
CA LEU A 19 -4.63 -7.78 5.80
C LEU A 19 -4.70 -8.29 7.23
N ARG A 20 -5.90 -8.49 7.74
CA ARG A 20 -6.08 -8.92 9.13
C ARG A 20 -5.40 -10.27 9.35
N GLY A 21 -4.61 -10.35 10.39
CA GLY A 21 -3.92 -11.58 10.73
C GLY A 21 -2.65 -11.84 9.93
N GLU A 22 -2.31 -10.97 9.00
CA GLU A 22 -1.10 -11.14 8.20
C GLU A 22 0.12 -10.71 8.99
N ALA A 23 1.22 -11.44 8.82
CA ALA A 23 2.48 -11.08 9.46
C ALA A 23 3.23 -10.08 8.60
N VAL A 24 3.84 -9.10 9.26
CA VAL A 24 4.64 -8.09 8.58
C VAL A 24 6.05 -8.62 8.36
N ARG A 25 6.52 -8.51 7.13
CA ARG A 25 7.88 -8.89 6.79
C ARG A 25 8.82 -7.69 6.82
N GLU A 26 8.37 -6.54 6.34
CA GLU A 26 9.22 -5.37 6.23
C GLU A 26 8.39 -4.11 6.28
N VAL A 27 8.93 -3.06 6.91
CA VAL A 27 8.31 -1.74 6.89
C VAL A 27 9.35 -0.75 6.42
N THR A 28 9.01 0.06 5.45
CA THR A 28 9.90 1.07 4.91
C THR A 28 9.21 2.43 4.97
N VAL A 29 9.94 3.43 5.43
CA VAL A 29 9.46 4.81 5.43
C VAL A 29 10.29 5.59 4.43
N ARG A 30 9.60 6.27 3.49
CA ARG A 30 10.30 7.07 2.50
C ARG A 30 10.99 8.26 3.19
N SER A 31 12.13 8.67 2.65
CA SER A 31 12.97 9.66 3.32
C SER A 31 12.30 11.02 3.51
N ASP A 32 11.30 11.35 2.69
CA ASP A 32 10.56 12.59 2.86
C ASP A 32 9.45 12.48 3.90
N LEU A 33 9.31 11.32 4.54
CA LEU A 33 8.33 11.03 5.59
C LEU A 33 6.89 11.15 5.12
N ARG A 34 6.66 10.97 3.81
CA ARG A 34 5.34 11.11 3.23
C ARG A 34 4.76 9.80 2.76
N GLN A 35 5.47 8.71 2.95
CA GLN A 35 4.99 7.41 2.53
C GLN A 35 5.51 6.32 3.44
N ILE A 36 4.63 5.40 3.79
CA ILE A 36 4.98 4.18 4.51
C ILE A 36 4.60 3.00 3.63
N ARG A 37 5.51 2.05 3.53
CA ARG A 37 5.28 0.83 2.78
C ARG A 37 5.42 -0.35 3.73
N VAL A 38 4.39 -1.19 3.78
CA VAL A 38 4.38 -2.37 4.63
C VAL A 38 4.29 -3.60 3.75
N GLU A 39 5.32 -4.43 3.79
CA GLU A 39 5.33 -5.70 3.08
C GLU A 39 4.90 -6.80 4.03
N LEU A 40 3.96 -7.63 3.58
CA LEU A 40 3.47 -8.74 4.37
C LEU A 40 4.09 -10.04 3.89
N GLN A 41 4.08 -11.04 4.76
CA GLN A 41 4.66 -12.33 4.43
C GLN A 41 3.99 -12.97 3.22
N SER A 42 2.74 -12.67 2.98
CA SER A 42 2.00 -13.22 1.85
C SER A 42 2.42 -12.62 0.50
N GLY A 43 3.22 -11.55 0.51
CA GLY A 43 3.57 -10.84 -0.71
C GLY A 43 2.68 -9.64 -1.00
N VAL A 44 1.71 -9.40 -0.16
CA VAL A 44 0.85 -8.21 -0.30
C VAL A 44 1.62 -7.02 0.27
N ILE A 45 1.49 -5.88 -0.40
CA ILE A 45 2.14 -4.64 0.02
C ILE A 45 1.08 -3.58 0.25
N LEU A 46 1.13 -2.99 1.43
CA LEU A 46 0.29 -1.84 1.77
C LEU A 46 1.13 -0.58 1.62
N VAL A 47 0.64 0.38 0.86
CA VAL A 47 1.32 1.65 0.67
C VAL A 47 0.39 2.76 1.16
N VAL A 48 0.87 3.56 2.10
CA VAL A 48 0.12 4.69 2.62
C VAL A 48 0.93 5.95 2.33
N SER A 49 0.32 6.88 1.60
CA SER A 49 0.99 8.11 1.19
C SER A 49 0.21 9.32 1.65
N ALA A 50 0.92 10.36 2.05
CA ALA A 50 0.33 11.64 2.37
C ALA A 50 0.24 12.45 1.09
N GLU A 51 -0.98 12.81 0.71
CA GLU A 51 -1.25 13.52 -0.54
C GLU A 51 -2.12 14.73 -0.26
N ARG A 52 -2.46 15.45 -1.31
CA ARG A 52 -3.42 16.56 -1.21
C ARG A 52 -4.54 16.31 -2.20
N ASP A 53 -5.75 16.69 -1.79
CA ASP A 53 -6.89 16.57 -2.70
C ASP A 53 -6.93 17.76 -3.67
N ALA A 54 -7.97 17.81 -4.49
CA ALA A 54 -8.10 18.85 -5.53
C ALA A 54 -8.17 20.26 -4.92
N GLN A 55 -8.60 20.38 -3.67
CA GLN A 55 -8.67 21.67 -2.97
C GLN A 55 -7.43 21.93 -2.14
N GLY A 56 -6.40 21.09 -2.23
CA GLY A 56 -5.16 21.28 -1.51
C GLY A 56 -5.20 20.83 -0.07
N ARG A 57 -6.25 20.11 0.36
CA ARG A 57 -6.35 19.64 1.73
C ARG A 57 -5.62 18.31 1.90
N PRO A 58 -5.02 18.08 3.08
CA PRO A 58 -4.32 16.81 3.31
C PRO A 58 -5.27 15.62 3.21
N ARG A 59 -4.77 14.54 2.63
CA ARG A 59 -5.52 13.28 2.60
C ARG A 59 -4.52 12.13 2.52
N LEU A 60 -4.95 10.96 2.95
CA LEU A 60 -4.13 9.76 2.82
C LEU A 60 -4.56 8.98 1.59
N GLU A 61 -3.57 8.56 0.81
CA GLU A 61 -3.77 7.59 -0.26
C GLU A 61 -3.35 6.23 0.25
N VAL A 62 -4.23 5.27 0.15
CA VAL A 62 -3.98 3.92 0.63
C VAL A 62 -4.14 2.96 -0.53
N ASP A 63 -3.08 2.22 -0.81
CA ASP A 63 -3.08 1.23 -1.88
C ASP A 63 -2.67 -0.11 -1.32
N VAL A 64 -3.32 -1.16 -1.80
CA VAL A 64 -2.94 -2.53 -1.48
C VAL A 64 -2.58 -3.19 -2.79
N VAL A 65 -1.34 -3.63 -2.89
CA VAL A 65 -0.79 -4.21 -4.12
C VAL A 65 -0.45 -5.66 -3.84
N GLU A 66 -0.88 -6.53 -4.73
CA GLU A 66 -0.57 -7.94 -4.64
C GLU A 66 0.43 -8.27 -5.72
N LEU A 67 1.62 -8.70 -5.31
CA LEU A 67 2.64 -9.08 -6.27
C LEU A 67 2.39 -10.50 -6.76
N PRO A 68 2.78 -10.80 -8.01
CA PRO A 68 2.69 -12.17 -8.50
C PRO A 68 3.51 -13.11 -7.63
N GLN A 69 3.02 -14.32 -7.46
CA GLN A 69 3.72 -15.33 -6.69
C GLN A 69 4.76 -16.09 -7.52
N ASP A 70 5.01 -15.63 -8.71
CA ASP A 70 5.98 -16.25 -9.60
C ASP A 70 7.39 -16.02 -9.04
N THR A 71 8.01 -17.08 -8.58
CA THR A 71 9.34 -17.03 -8.00
C THR A 71 10.38 -16.55 -9.00
N THR A 72 10.26 -16.99 -10.24
CA THR A 72 11.21 -16.61 -11.26
C THR A 72 11.19 -15.09 -11.50
N ALA A 73 10.01 -14.53 -11.59
CA ALA A 73 9.87 -13.10 -11.78
C ALA A 73 10.48 -12.34 -10.62
N ARG A 74 10.26 -12.80 -9.39
CA ARG A 74 10.82 -12.13 -8.23
C ARG A 74 12.33 -12.17 -8.23
N GLN A 75 12.90 -13.28 -8.62
CA GLN A 75 14.34 -13.39 -8.67
C GLN A 75 14.93 -12.43 -9.70
N GLN A 76 14.28 -12.29 -10.82
CA GLN A 76 14.73 -11.35 -11.84
C GLN A 76 14.69 -9.91 -11.32
N ILE A 77 13.65 -9.59 -10.60
CA ILE A 77 13.51 -8.26 -10.05
C ILE A 77 14.63 -7.97 -9.06
N GLU A 78 14.96 -8.93 -8.22
CA GLU A 78 16.02 -8.75 -7.26
C GLU A 78 17.35 -8.46 -7.92
N VAL A 79 17.65 -9.19 -8.99
CA VAL A 79 18.90 -8.97 -9.71
C VAL A 79 18.98 -7.57 -10.27
N ARG A 80 17.85 -7.05 -10.71
CA ARG A 80 17.83 -5.74 -11.31
C ARG A 80 18.08 -4.62 -10.32
N PHE A 81 17.74 -4.81 -9.09
CA PHE A 81 17.84 -3.74 -8.11
C PHE A 81 19.21 -3.60 -7.50
N ASP A 82 20.10 -4.48 -7.83
CA ASP A 82 21.48 -4.40 -7.32
C ASP A 82 22.37 -3.41 -8.04
#